data_b69d4e9982bb90ea85d2d8124d23fdae
#
_entry.id   b69d4e9982bb90ea85d2d8124d23fdae
#
_cell.length_a   1.000
_cell.length_b   1.000
_cell.length_c   1.000
_cell.angle_alpha   90.00
_cell.angle_beta   90.00
_cell.angle_gamma   90.00
#
_symmetry.space_group_name_H-M   'P 1'
#
loop_
_entity.id
_entity.type
_entity.pdbx_description
1 polymer ?
#
loop_
_entity_poly.entity_id
_entity_poly.type
_entity_poly.pdbx_seq_one_letter_code
_entity_poly.pdbx_strand_id
1 'polypeptide(L)'
;VFAVACSDIGMRRANNQDSYAIVGASDADKWQRSGDLLIVADGMGAHAAGELASRLSVELIPHHFSKLNTKLEPSEALLRAFEETNREINRRGTVNPEFRSMGTTTSAILLLPTGGVIAHVGDSRVYRLRGQTFEQLTFDHSLVWEMQQAGEVSEEMIRNSSIPKNVITRSMGPSPGVMVDLEGPFPLQKGDRFLLCSDGLSGQLADEEIGSMLGLLDPSTAVKALVDLANFRGGPDNITVVIGEVQRDFGVTSGAAVGGTSRGISGFPMAFGLIAAIGLLAALFLALVQQTPLAILAAAAALIALVTGWIKAAVSHQSPAAEKGFGKAPYRKYTCRPSAGFASQLKIAVEELYGWLRDNSKSPQLRVLSERIQAANRELSAKDFKAATASFGKLLVEVMQEIRQWRKEDEEGQVDY
;
A
#
# COMPACT_ATOMS: atom_id res chain seq x y z
N VAL A 1 5.14 -8.65 -13.53
CA VAL A 1 4.10 -8.84 -12.51
C VAL A 1 2.81 -9.28 -13.17
N PHE A 2 2.04 -10.16 -12.54
CA PHE A 2 0.66 -10.42 -12.95
C PHE A 2 -0.24 -9.43 -12.23
N ALA A 3 -1.06 -8.67 -12.95
CA ALA A 3 -1.92 -7.66 -12.35
C ALA A 3 -3.35 -7.76 -12.87
N VAL A 4 -4.30 -7.53 -11.99
CA VAL A 4 -5.75 -7.54 -12.25
C VAL A 4 -6.43 -6.43 -11.47
N ALA A 5 -7.56 -5.96 -11.96
CA ALA A 5 -8.36 -4.94 -11.28
C ALA A 5 -9.86 -5.23 -11.38
N CYS A 6 -10.60 -4.66 -10.44
CA CYS A 6 -12.05 -4.57 -10.46
C CYS A 6 -12.45 -3.21 -9.92
N SER A 7 -13.33 -2.52 -10.62
CA SER A 7 -13.94 -1.25 -10.20
C SER A 7 -15.45 -1.37 -10.32
N ASP A 8 -16.16 -0.91 -9.31
CA ASP A 8 -17.62 -0.98 -9.21
C ASP A 8 -18.17 0.34 -8.69
N ILE A 9 -19.33 0.72 -9.19
CA ILE A 9 -20.00 1.98 -8.81
C ILE A 9 -20.48 1.99 -7.34
N GLY A 10 -20.57 0.79 -6.74
CA GLY A 10 -21.20 0.64 -5.43
C GLY A 10 -22.72 0.58 -5.52
N MET A 11 -23.38 0.60 -4.35
CA MET A 11 -24.84 0.43 -4.25
C MET A 11 -25.59 1.76 -4.09
N ARG A 12 -24.90 2.88 -3.87
CA ARG A 12 -25.53 4.18 -3.55
C ARG A 12 -25.10 5.34 -4.43
N ARG A 13 -24.05 5.17 -5.22
CA ARG A 13 -23.57 6.23 -6.14
C ARG A 13 -24.26 6.12 -7.48
N ALA A 14 -24.44 7.26 -8.15
CA ALA A 14 -24.97 7.31 -9.50
C ALA A 14 -23.90 7.17 -10.59
N ASN A 15 -22.66 7.58 -10.28
CA ASN A 15 -21.52 7.56 -11.19
C ASN A 15 -20.30 6.95 -10.47
N ASN A 16 -19.44 6.33 -11.25
CA ASN A 16 -18.15 5.87 -10.75
C ASN A 16 -17.11 6.98 -10.99
N GLN A 17 -16.63 7.58 -9.89
CA GLN A 17 -15.59 8.61 -9.90
C GLN A 17 -14.20 8.03 -9.64
N ASP A 18 -14.11 6.75 -9.33
CA ASP A 18 -12.84 6.03 -9.24
C ASP A 18 -12.26 5.77 -10.63
N SER A 19 -10.94 5.73 -10.68
CA SER A 19 -10.18 5.31 -11.87
C SER A 19 -8.96 4.48 -11.46
N TYR A 20 -8.50 3.61 -12.36
CA TYR A 20 -7.28 2.84 -12.15
C TYR A 20 -6.49 2.68 -13.43
N ALA A 21 -5.19 2.41 -13.31
CA ALA A 21 -4.35 2.01 -14.42
C ALA A 21 -3.41 0.86 -14.04
N ILE A 22 -3.22 -0.05 -14.98
CA ILE A 22 -2.21 -1.11 -14.95
C ILE A 22 -1.33 -0.92 -16.19
N VAL A 23 -0.09 -0.50 -15.99
CA VAL A 23 0.87 -0.26 -17.07
C VAL A 23 2.01 -1.25 -16.91
N GLY A 24 1.88 -2.38 -17.59
CA GLY A 24 2.90 -3.42 -17.62
C GLY A 24 3.98 -3.13 -18.67
N ALA A 25 5.20 -3.56 -18.36
CA ALA A 25 6.28 -3.54 -19.34
C ALA A 25 6.01 -4.54 -20.47
N SER A 26 6.17 -4.10 -21.73
CA SER A 26 5.92 -4.92 -22.91
C SER A 26 6.95 -6.04 -23.11
N ASP A 27 8.16 -5.85 -22.57
CA ASP A 27 9.30 -6.75 -22.72
C ASP A 27 10.25 -6.64 -21.52
N ALA A 28 11.26 -7.53 -21.47
CA ALA A 28 12.20 -7.59 -20.37
C ALA A 28 13.07 -6.33 -20.24
N ASP A 29 13.45 -5.72 -21.36
CA ASP A 29 14.30 -4.52 -21.37
C ASP A 29 13.53 -3.31 -20.85
N LYS A 30 12.27 -3.19 -21.24
CA LYS A 30 11.39 -2.14 -20.74
C LYS A 30 11.09 -2.34 -19.25
N TRP A 31 10.91 -3.59 -18.83
CA TRP A 31 10.73 -3.91 -17.42
C TRP A 31 11.97 -3.53 -16.59
N GLN A 32 13.17 -3.79 -17.07
CA GLN A 32 14.43 -3.41 -16.41
C GLN A 32 14.54 -1.89 -16.22
N ARG A 33 14.03 -1.10 -17.16
CA ARG A 33 14.15 0.37 -17.14
C ARG A 33 12.98 1.08 -16.48
N SER A 34 11.77 0.59 -16.69
CA SER A 34 10.54 1.32 -16.33
C SER A 34 9.64 0.56 -15.37
N GLY A 35 9.88 -0.74 -15.16
CA GLY A 35 9.06 -1.56 -14.27
C GLY A 35 7.60 -1.70 -14.70
N ASP A 36 6.77 -2.16 -13.78
CA ASP A 36 5.30 -2.20 -13.88
C ASP A 36 4.71 -1.16 -12.93
N LEU A 37 3.75 -0.36 -13.41
CA LEU A 37 3.11 0.71 -12.66
C LEU A 37 1.63 0.38 -12.45
N LEU A 38 1.18 0.34 -11.20
CA LEU A 38 -0.21 0.17 -10.81
C LEU A 38 -0.68 1.44 -10.12
N ILE A 39 -1.89 1.93 -10.45
CA ILE A 39 -2.45 3.19 -9.94
C ILE A 39 -3.92 2.99 -9.59
N VAL A 40 -4.35 3.58 -8.47
CA VAL A 40 -5.74 3.82 -8.11
C VAL A 40 -5.91 5.30 -7.78
N ALA A 41 -7.01 5.88 -8.23
CA ALA A 41 -7.37 7.27 -8.00
C ALA A 41 -8.87 7.37 -7.70
N ASP A 42 -9.22 8.01 -6.59
CA ASP A 42 -10.59 8.26 -6.14
C ASP A 42 -10.92 9.73 -6.37
N GLY A 43 -11.86 9.98 -7.24
CA GLY A 43 -12.21 11.31 -7.71
C GLY A 43 -13.20 12.00 -6.78
N MET A 44 -12.91 13.24 -6.42
CA MET A 44 -13.77 14.07 -5.58
C MET A 44 -14.16 15.36 -6.28
N GLY A 45 -15.40 15.75 -6.10
CA GLY A 45 -15.96 16.99 -6.68
C GLY A 45 -17.40 16.83 -7.11
N ALA A 46 -18.06 17.94 -7.40
CA ALA A 46 -19.44 17.93 -7.86
C ALA A 46 -19.53 17.40 -9.30
N HIS A 47 -20.60 16.66 -9.60
CA HIS A 47 -20.91 16.13 -10.94
C HIS A 47 -19.74 15.33 -11.55
N ALA A 48 -19.35 15.64 -12.81
CA ALA A 48 -18.28 14.97 -13.54
C ALA A 48 -16.85 15.44 -13.15
N ALA A 49 -16.72 16.35 -12.18
CA ALA A 49 -15.42 16.93 -11.82
C ALA A 49 -14.47 15.90 -11.18
N GLY A 50 -14.98 15.07 -10.26
CA GLY A 50 -14.21 13.99 -9.63
C GLY A 50 -13.79 12.93 -10.66
N GLU A 51 -14.74 12.48 -11.50
CA GLU A 51 -14.46 11.52 -12.58
C GLU A 51 -13.35 12.02 -13.53
N LEU A 52 -13.40 13.31 -13.91
CA LEU A 52 -12.35 13.88 -14.75
C LEU A 52 -10.99 13.92 -14.04
N ALA A 53 -10.97 14.28 -12.76
CA ALA A 53 -9.72 14.38 -11.99
C ALA A 53 -9.04 13.02 -11.83
N SER A 54 -9.80 11.99 -11.44
CA SER A 54 -9.26 10.62 -11.28
C SER A 54 -8.79 10.03 -12.61
N ARG A 55 -9.58 10.22 -13.69
CA ARG A 55 -9.22 9.78 -15.03
C ARG A 55 -7.93 10.46 -15.51
N LEU A 56 -7.80 11.79 -15.37
CA LEU A 56 -6.58 12.51 -15.70
C LEU A 56 -5.37 11.99 -14.91
N SER A 57 -5.56 11.67 -13.66
CA SER A 57 -4.49 11.12 -12.82
C SER A 57 -3.93 9.81 -13.39
N VAL A 58 -4.81 8.85 -13.70
CA VAL A 58 -4.38 7.54 -14.20
C VAL A 58 -3.90 7.55 -15.66
N GLU A 59 -4.27 8.57 -16.44
CA GLU A 59 -3.79 8.76 -17.81
C GLU A 59 -2.45 9.52 -17.87
N LEU A 60 -2.34 10.61 -17.13
CA LEU A 60 -1.19 11.53 -17.23
C LEU A 60 0.02 11.08 -16.43
N ILE A 61 -0.16 10.43 -15.28
CA ILE A 61 0.98 9.94 -14.50
C ILE A 61 1.84 8.95 -15.31
N PRO A 62 1.30 7.90 -15.94
CA PRO A 62 2.09 7.03 -16.79
C PRO A 62 2.75 7.75 -17.97
N HIS A 63 2.03 8.71 -18.57
CA HIS A 63 2.53 9.50 -19.69
C HIS A 63 3.74 10.36 -19.29
N HIS A 64 3.64 11.12 -18.21
CA HIS A 64 4.74 11.93 -17.69
C HIS A 64 5.90 11.04 -17.21
N PHE A 65 5.59 9.98 -16.46
CA PHE A 65 6.60 9.02 -16.00
C PHE A 65 7.43 8.45 -17.15
N SER A 66 6.78 7.99 -18.22
CA SER A 66 7.48 7.41 -19.37
C SER A 66 8.45 8.37 -20.07
N LYS A 67 8.14 9.67 -20.07
CA LYS A 67 9.00 10.74 -20.61
C LYS A 67 10.17 11.08 -19.67
N LEU A 68 9.88 11.16 -18.37
CA LEU A 68 10.84 11.60 -17.36
C LEU A 68 11.83 10.49 -16.99
N ASN A 69 11.40 9.23 -16.96
CA ASN A 69 12.22 8.07 -16.61
C ASN A 69 13.37 7.78 -17.59
N THR A 70 13.40 8.46 -18.73
CA THR A 70 14.55 8.44 -19.64
C THR A 70 15.72 9.34 -19.20
N LYS A 71 15.48 10.22 -18.22
CA LYS A 71 16.41 11.27 -17.79
C LYS A 71 16.64 11.32 -16.29
N LEU A 72 15.70 10.81 -15.51
CA LEU A 72 15.69 10.85 -14.06
C LEU A 72 15.66 9.43 -13.49
N GLU A 73 16.08 9.27 -12.25
CA GLU A 73 15.87 8.04 -11.49
C GLU A 73 14.37 7.74 -11.36
N PRO A 74 13.95 6.48 -11.36
CA PRO A 74 12.54 6.10 -11.40
C PRO A 74 11.68 6.72 -10.28
N SER A 75 12.22 6.83 -9.06
CA SER A 75 11.52 7.45 -7.94
C SER A 75 11.29 8.94 -8.14
N GLU A 76 12.32 9.67 -8.64
CA GLU A 76 12.19 11.08 -8.96
C GLU A 76 11.28 11.31 -10.17
N ALA A 77 11.37 10.46 -11.19
CA ALA A 77 10.49 10.51 -12.36
C ALA A 77 9.02 10.32 -11.96
N LEU A 78 8.73 9.40 -11.03
CA LEU A 78 7.38 9.17 -10.51
C LEU A 78 6.88 10.38 -9.71
N LEU A 79 7.71 10.94 -8.82
CA LEU A 79 7.38 12.16 -8.07
C LEU A 79 7.02 13.31 -9.01
N ARG A 80 7.87 13.58 -10.01
CA ARG A 80 7.64 14.66 -11.00
C ARG A 80 6.39 14.40 -11.84
N ALA A 81 6.11 13.15 -12.18
CA ALA A 81 4.90 12.79 -12.90
C ALA A 81 3.63 13.15 -12.10
N PHE A 82 3.62 12.92 -10.79
CA PHE A 82 2.54 13.36 -9.90
C PHE A 82 2.41 14.88 -9.87
N GLU A 83 3.51 15.60 -9.70
CA GLU A 83 3.51 17.07 -9.65
C GLU A 83 3.02 17.69 -10.96
N GLU A 84 3.45 17.17 -12.12
CA GLU A 84 3.00 17.65 -13.44
C GLU A 84 1.52 17.35 -13.68
N THR A 85 1.07 16.16 -13.29
CA THR A 85 -0.34 15.78 -13.36
C THR A 85 -1.19 16.67 -12.45
N ASN A 86 -0.74 16.92 -11.22
CA ASN A 86 -1.45 17.84 -10.31
C ASN A 86 -1.61 19.24 -10.91
N ARG A 87 -0.58 19.77 -11.52
CA ARG A 87 -0.64 21.09 -12.19
C ARG A 87 -1.67 21.12 -13.33
N GLU A 88 -1.76 20.06 -14.11
CA GLU A 88 -2.74 19.97 -15.20
C GLU A 88 -4.18 19.85 -14.67
N ILE A 89 -4.40 19.02 -13.63
CA ILE A 89 -5.72 18.93 -12.97
C ILE A 89 -6.12 20.29 -12.42
N ASN A 90 -5.25 20.96 -11.67
CA ASN A 90 -5.49 22.29 -11.11
C ASN A 90 -5.79 23.33 -12.21
N ARG A 91 -5.02 23.33 -13.29
CA ARG A 91 -5.21 24.23 -14.42
C ARG A 91 -6.61 24.07 -15.05
N ARG A 92 -7.06 22.80 -15.27
CA ARG A 92 -8.40 22.53 -15.82
C ARG A 92 -9.51 22.98 -14.89
N GLY A 93 -9.36 22.70 -13.58
CA GLY A 93 -10.32 23.15 -12.57
C GLY A 93 -10.39 24.67 -12.40
N THR A 94 -9.29 25.38 -12.73
CA THR A 94 -9.27 26.85 -12.67
C THR A 94 -9.90 27.49 -13.91
N VAL A 95 -9.68 26.89 -15.10
CA VAL A 95 -10.14 27.46 -16.36
C VAL A 95 -11.64 27.21 -16.58
N ASN A 96 -12.15 26.05 -16.18
CA ASN A 96 -13.56 25.71 -16.35
C ASN A 96 -14.34 25.76 -15.02
N PRO A 97 -15.31 26.67 -14.85
CA PRO A 97 -16.12 26.77 -13.63
C PRO A 97 -16.86 25.49 -13.25
N GLU A 98 -17.24 24.63 -14.21
CA GLU A 98 -17.90 23.35 -13.96
C GLU A 98 -16.99 22.35 -13.24
N PHE A 99 -15.68 22.49 -13.42
CA PHE A 99 -14.66 21.64 -12.78
C PHE A 99 -13.96 22.32 -11.61
N ARG A 100 -14.56 23.40 -11.11
CA ARG A 100 -13.98 24.16 -10.00
C ARG A 100 -13.77 23.26 -8.79
N SER A 101 -12.55 23.32 -8.25
CA SER A 101 -12.14 22.51 -7.08
C SER A 101 -12.19 21.00 -7.29
N MET A 102 -12.12 20.53 -8.55
CA MET A 102 -11.97 19.10 -8.82
C MET A 102 -10.69 18.58 -8.19
N GLY A 103 -10.76 17.40 -7.64
CA GLY A 103 -9.62 16.75 -6.99
C GLY A 103 -9.70 15.24 -7.08
N THR A 104 -8.62 14.61 -6.72
CA THR A 104 -8.56 13.15 -6.63
C THR A 104 -7.50 12.72 -5.63
N THR A 105 -7.76 11.63 -4.92
CA THR A 105 -6.67 10.86 -4.31
C THR A 105 -5.87 10.20 -5.42
N THR A 106 -4.64 9.80 -5.16
CA THR A 106 -3.89 8.95 -6.08
C THR A 106 -2.85 8.16 -5.31
N SER A 107 -2.92 6.85 -5.42
CA SER A 107 -1.94 5.92 -4.89
C SER A 107 -1.37 5.09 -6.04
N ALA A 108 -0.05 5.11 -6.19
CA ALA A 108 0.65 4.36 -7.23
C ALA A 108 1.78 3.53 -6.64
N ILE A 109 1.98 2.34 -7.18
CA ILE A 109 3.17 1.52 -6.92
C ILE A 109 3.89 1.21 -8.22
N LEU A 110 5.18 1.51 -8.23
CA LEU A 110 6.11 1.19 -9.29
C LEU A 110 6.96 -0.02 -8.85
N LEU A 111 6.84 -1.12 -9.57
CA LEU A 111 7.54 -2.38 -9.30
C LEU A 111 8.70 -2.53 -10.28
N LEU A 112 9.94 -2.41 -9.77
CA LEU A 112 11.20 -2.42 -10.52
C LEU A 112 12.05 -3.62 -10.11
N PRO A 113 13.06 -4.00 -10.93
CA PRO A 113 14.06 -4.98 -10.50
C PRO A 113 14.80 -4.59 -9.23
N THR A 114 14.99 -3.30 -9.01
CA THR A 114 15.69 -2.72 -7.86
C THR A 114 14.81 -2.62 -6.60
N GLY A 115 13.50 -2.82 -6.72
CA GLY A 115 12.56 -2.73 -5.59
C GLY A 115 11.24 -2.05 -5.95
N GLY A 116 10.34 -1.97 -4.98
CA GLY A 116 9.07 -1.27 -5.08
C GLY A 116 9.17 0.17 -4.59
N VAL A 117 8.58 1.12 -5.33
CA VAL A 117 8.45 2.52 -4.94
C VAL A 117 6.99 2.92 -4.99
N ILE A 118 6.49 3.56 -3.93
CA ILE A 118 5.13 4.08 -3.86
C ILE A 118 5.18 5.60 -3.91
N ALA A 119 4.24 6.19 -4.67
CA ALA A 119 3.89 7.60 -4.62
C ALA A 119 2.41 7.72 -4.23
N HIS A 120 2.12 8.58 -3.23
CA HIS A 120 0.81 8.60 -2.60
C HIS A 120 0.34 10.00 -2.21
N VAL A 121 -0.93 10.29 -2.50
CA VAL A 121 -1.68 11.47 -2.06
C VAL A 121 -3.13 11.06 -1.80
N GLY A 122 -3.64 11.29 -0.61
CA GLY A 122 -5.04 11.03 -0.24
C GLY A 122 -5.19 9.91 0.80
N ASP A 123 -6.30 9.20 0.77
CA ASP A 123 -6.65 8.10 1.67
C ASP A 123 -6.95 6.77 0.97
N SER A 124 -6.77 6.70 -0.35
CA SER A 124 -6.62 5.43 -1.05
C SER A 124 -5.36 4.72 -0.58
N ARG A 125 -5.37 3.41 -0.45
CA ARG A 125 -4.30 2.69 0.24
C ARG A 125 -3.53 1.74 -0.66
N VAL A 126 -2.26 1.52 -0.30
CA VAL A 126 -1.41 0.46 -0.85
C VAL A 126 -1.00 -0.49 0.26
N TYR A 127 -1.24 -1.76 0.03
CA TYR A 127 -0.88 -2.84 0.95
C TYR A 127 0.08 -3.84 0.29
N ARG A 128 0.84 -4.54 1.12
CA ARG A 128 1.63 -5.71 0.73
C ARG A 128 1.26 -6.91 1.58
N LEU A 129 0.97 -8.02 0.94
CA LEU A 129 0.91 -9.33 1.59
C LEU A 129 2.18 -10.11 1.26
N ARG A 130 2.91 -10.48 2.32
CA ARG A 130 4.08 -11.37 2.26
C ARG A 130 3.92 -12.50 3.25
N GLY A 131 3.75 -13.72 2.77
CA GLY A 131 3.39 -14.86 3.61
C GLY A 131 2.04 -14.65 4.30
N GLN A 132 2.05 -14.48 5.63
CA GLN A 132 0.86 -14.19 6.44
C GLN A 132 0.83 -12.74 6.97
N THR A 133 1.81 -11.94 6.62
CA THR A 133 1.91 -10.55 7.07
C THR A 133 1.32 -9.63 6.01
N PHE A 134 0.29 -8.89 6.38
CA PHE A 134 -0.35 -7.86 5.57
C PHE A 134 0.05 -6.50 6.13
N GLU A 135 0.63 -5.64 5.30
CA GLU A 135 1.17 -4.35 5.72
C GLU A 135 0.52 -3.24 4.91
N GLN A 136 0.00 -2.21 5.58
CA GLN A 136 -0.39 -0.97 4.92
C GLN A 136 0.87 -0.12 4.69
N LEU A 137 1.23 0.09 3.43
CA LEU A 137 2.46 0.81 3.05
C LEU A 137 2.26 2.31 2.83
N THR A 138 1.02 2.80 2.89
CA THR A 138 0.66 4.22 2.81
C THR A 138 0.11 4.72 4.14
N PHE A 139 0.13 6.03 4.33
CA PHE A 139 -0.45 6.70 5.49
C PHE A 139 -1.56 7.62 4.99
N ASP A 140 -2.78 7.41 5.45
CA ASP A 140 -3.93 8.16 4.96
C ASP A 140 -3.77 9.65 5.25
N HIS A 141 -3.97 10.50 4.24
CA HIS A 141 -4.08 11.94 4.41
C HIS A 141 -5.52 12.29 4.77
N SER A 142 -5.91 11.91 5.98
CA SER A 142 -7.25 12.15 6.52
C SER A 142 -7.17 12.78 7.90
N LEU A 143 -8.19 13.57 8.25
CA LEU A 143 -8.28 14.23 9.55
C LEU A 143 -8.15 13.23 10.71
N VAL A 144 -8.83 12.09 10.60
CA VAL A 144 -8.81 11.03 11.61
C VAL A 144 -7.40 10.50 11.81
N TRP A 145 -6.67 10.28 10.72
CA TRP A 145 -5.29 9.80 10.78
C TRP A 145 -4.37 10.83 11.44
N GLU A 146 -4.48 12.11 11.07
CA GLU A 146 -3.66 13.18 11.64
C GLU A 146 -3.90 13.32 13.14
N MET A 147 -5.17 13.28 13.59
CA MET A 147 -5.54 13.30 15.01
C MET A 147 -4.99 12.08 15.77
N GLN A 148 -4.99 10.89 15.15
CA GLN A 148 -4.36 9.70 15.76
C GLN A 148 -2.84 9.87 15.92
N GLN A 149 -2.17 10.39 14.91
CA GLN A 149 -0.73 10.62 14.95
C GLN A 149 -0.35 11.70 16.01
N ALA A 150 -1.19 12.71 16.17
CA ALA A 150 -1.04 13.72 17.23
C ALA A 150 -1.35 13.18 18.64
N GLY A 151 -1.89 11.96 18.76
CA GLY A 151 -2.30 11.38 20.04
C GLY A 151 -3.58 11.99 20.62
N GLU A 152 -4.32 12.74 19.82
CA GLU A 152 -5.55 13.44 20.25
C GLU A 152 -6.76 12.49 20.35
N VAL A 153 -6.75 11.40 19.59
CA VAL A 153 -7.83 10.40 19.56
C VAL A 153 -7.32 8.97 19.53
N SER A 154 -7.96 8.09 20.30
CA SER A 154 -7.73 6.65 20.24
C SER A 154 -8.64 5.97 19.18
N GLU A 155 -8.29 4.75 18.77
CA GLU A 155 -9.15 3.95 17.87
C GLU A 155 -10.55 3.72 18.46
N GLU A 156 -10.66 3.60 19.78
CA GLU A 156 -11.94 3.43 20.46
C GLU A 156 -12.78 4.71 20.41
N MET A 157 -12.15 5.88 20.58
CA MET A 157 -12.81 7.18 20.44
C MET A 157 -13.32 7.38 19.01
N ILE A 158 -12.55 6.99 17.98
CA ILE A 158 -12.95 7.11 16.57
C ILE A 158 -14.15 6.21 16.26
N ARG A 159 -14.20 5.00 16.83
CA ARG A 159 -15.34 4.10 16.65
C ARG A 159 -16.62 4.66 17.27
N ASN A 160 -16.51 5.34 18.40
CA ASN A 160 -17.64 5.81 19.22
C ASN A 160 -17.96 7.30 19.02
N SER A 161 -17.21 8.02 18.20
CA SER A 161 -17.34 9.48 18.04
C SER A 161 -18.04 9.87 16.73
N SER A 162 -18.54 11.11 16.72
CA SER A 162 -19.09 11.77 15.53
C SER A 162 -18.00 12.42 14.66
N ILE A 163 -16.74 12.01 14.78
CA ILE A 163 -15.64 12.53 13.93
C ILE A 163 -15.90 12.09 12.50
N PRO A 164 -15.98 13.03 11.54
CA PRO A 164 -16.14 12.67 10.14
C PRO A 164 -14.93 11.86 9.66
N LYS A 165 -15.17 10.64 9.15
CA LYS A 165 -14.09 9.72 8.73
C LYS A 165 -13.57 10.02 7.33
N ASN A 166 -14.34 10.73 6.52
CA ASN A 166 -14.10 10.99 5.09
C ASN A 166 -13.56 12.42 4.82
N VAL A 167 -12.94 13.06 5.83
CA VAL A 167 -12.30 14.36 5.61
C VAL A 167 -10.87 14.15 5.18
N ILE A 168 -10.64 14.32 3.86
CA ILE A 168 -9.31 14.23 3.24
C ILE A 168 -8.59 15.56 3.45
N THR A 169 -7.35 15.50 3.94
CA THR A 169 -6.52 16.67 4.22
C THR A 169 -5.57 17.01 3.07
N ARG A 170 -5.35 16.05 2.15
CA ARG A 170 -4.48 16.24 1.00
C ARG A 170 -4.99 15.48 -0.22
N SER A 171 -5.10 16.18 -1.35
CA SER A 171 -5.52 15.63 -2.65
C SER A 171 -4.80 16.32 -3.80
N MET A 172 -4.79 15.69 -4.97
CA MET A 172 -4.33 16.31 -6.20
C MET A 172 -5.45 17.19 -6.78
N GLY A 173 -5.10 18.32 -7.37
CA GLY A 173 -5.99 19.20 -8.12
C GLY A 173 -6.37 20.52 -7.45
N PRO A 174 -6.87 20.58 -6.21
CA PRO A 174 -7.35 21.83 -5.59
C PRO A 174 -6.28 22.93 -5.50
N SER A 175 -5.02 22.56 -5.37
CA SER A 175 -3.88 23.49 -5.26
C SER A 175 -2.89 23.28 -6.40
N PRO A 176 -2.16 24.33 -6.86
CA PRO A 176 -1.18 24.21 -7.92
C PRO A 176 0.04 23.36 -7.53
N GLY A 177 0.34 23.28 -6.23
CA GLY A 177 1.39 22.41 -5.68
C GLY A 177 0.76 21.32 -4.83
N VAL A 178 1.35 20.13 -4.85
CA VAL A 178 0.96 18.99 -4.01
C VAL A 178 2.19 18.38 -3.34
N MET A 179 2.04 17.99 -2.08
CA MET A 179 3.07 17.21 -1.39
C MET A 179 2.76 15.73 -1.56
N VAL A 180 3.62 15.03 -2.29
CA VAL A 180 3.51 13.59 -2.57
C VAL A 180 4.36 12.84 -1.57
N ASP A 181 3.76 11.85 -0.90
CA ASP A 181 4.52 10.93 -0.05
C ASP A 181 5.18 9.87 -0.93
N LEU A 182 6.50 9.67 -0.76
CA LEU A 182 7.25 8.59 -1.39
C LEU A 182 7.62 7.55 -0.33
N GLU A 183 7.42 6.27 -0.65
CA GLU A 183 7.79 5.13 0.19
C GLU A 183 8.68 4.16 -0.60
N GLY A 184 9.74 3.66 0.02
CA GLY A 184 10.68 2.73 -0.61
C GLY A 184 12.03 3.37 -0.96
N PRO A 185 12.85 2.76 -1.87
CA PRO A 185 12.60 1.45 -2.46
C PRO A 185 12.65 0.33 -1.41
N PHE A 186 11.76 -0.64 -1.53
CA PHE A 186 11.74 -1.82 -0.68
C PHE A 186 11.90 -3.11 -1.51
N PRO A 187 12.58 -4.14 -0.97
CA PRO A 187 12.88 -5.33 -1.75
C PRO A 187 11.60 -6.10 -2.10
N LEU A 188 11.52 -6.57 -3.35
CA LEU A 188 10.46 -7.43 -3.84
C LEU A 188 10.85 -8.90 -3.66
N GLN A 189 9.88 -9.75 -3.37
CA GLN A 189 10.03 -11.20 -3.28
C GLN A 189 8.96 -11.88 -4.14
N LYS A 190 9.33 -13.03 -4.72
CA LYS A 190 8.34 -13.86 -5.42
C LYS A 190 7.21 -14.25 -4.46
N GLY A 191 5.98 -14.10 -4.93
CA GLY A 191 4.79 -14.34 -4.13
C GLY A 191 4.32 -13.14 -3.32
N ASP A 192 5.02 -12.00 -3.35
CA ASP A 192 4.47 -10.75 -2.82
C ASP A 192 3.21 -10.40 -3.60
N ARG A 193 2.15 -10.04 -2.90
CA ARG A 193 0.93 -9.49 -3.47
C ARG A 193 0.74 -8.08 -2.98
N PHE A 194 0.64 -7.15 -3.91
CA PHE A 194 0.31 -5.76 -3.62
C PHE A 194 -1.15 -5.53 -3.95
N LEU A 195 -1.86 -4.85 -3.05
CA LEU A 195 -3.23 -4.45 -3.24
C LEU A 195 -3.32 -2.92 -3.11
N LEU A 196 -3.89 -2.28 -4.14
CA LEU A 196 -4.27 -0.88 -4.11
C LEU A 196 -5.80 -0.80 -4.07
N CYS A 197 -6.34 0.11 -3.27
CA CYS A 197 -7.80 0.31 -3.23
C CYS A 197 -8.18 1.75 -2.91
N SER A 198 -9.39 2.15 -3.35
CA SER A 198 -10.09 3.31 -2.84
C SER A 198 -10.69 3.06 -1.45
N ASP A 199 -11.18 4.10 -0.80
CA ASP A 199 -11.76 4.04 0.53
C ASP A 199 -13.08 3.26 0.58
N GLY A 200 -13.77 3.10 -0.56
CA GLY A 200 -14.95 2.25 -0.68
C GLY A 200 -14.70 0.78 -0.32
N LEU A 201 -13.46 0.28 -0.46
CA LEU A 201 -13.08 -1.03 0.06
C LEU A 201 -12.72 -0.95 1.54
N SER A 202 -11.72 -0.14 1.89
CA SER A 202 -11.14 -0.09 3.24
C SER A 202 -12.10 0.50 4.30
N GLY A 203 -13.14 1.21 3.85
CA GLY A 203 -14.24 1.67 4.70
C GLY A 203 -15.26 0.59 5.04
N GLN A 204 -15.32 -0.51 4.27
CA GLN A 204 -16.29 -1.61 4.44
C GLN A 204 -15.68 -2.90 5.00
N LEU A 205 -14.41 -3.15 4.73
CA LEU A 205 -13.70 -4.35 5.17
C LEU A 205 -12.55 -3.98 6.11
N ALA A 206 -12.37 -4.82 7.14
CA ALA A 206 -11.20 -4.72 8.00
C ALA A 206 -9.94 -5.21 7.26
N ASP A 207 -8.78 -4.66 7.64
CA ASP A 207 -7.51 -4.99 6.98
C ASP A 207 -7.18 -6.50 7.06
N GLU A 208 -7.51 -7.17 8.17
CA GLU A 208 -7.33 -8.61 8.35
C GLU A 208 -8.22 -9.44 7.41
N GLU A 209 -9.41 -8.96 7.10
CA GLU A 209 -10.34 -9.59 6.16
C GLU A 209 -9.82 -9.47 4.73
N ILE A 210 -9.38 -8.26 4.34
CA ILE A 210 -8.76 -7.98 3.04
C ILE A 210 -7.55 -8.89 2.85
N GLY A 211 -6.63 -8.90 3.81
CA GLY A 211 -5.42 -9.71 3.74
C GLY A 211 -5.70 -11.22 3.74
N SER A 212 -6.73 -11.67 4.46
CA SER A 212 -7.15 -13.09 4.47
C SER A 212 -7.68 -13.52 3.09
N MET A 213 -8.53 -12.72 2.46
CA MET A 213 -9.05 -13.01 1.12
C MET A 213 -7.92 -12.95 0.07
N LEU A 214 -7.06 -11.93 0.15
CA LEU A 214 -5.91 -11.79 -0.73
C LEU A 214 -4.94 -12.97 -0.63
N GLY A 215 -4.79 -13.56 0.56
CA GLY A 215 -3.89 -14.69 0.80
C GLY A 215 -4.45 -16.05 0.39
N LEU A 216 -5.78 -16.20 0.32
CA LEU A 216 -6.44 -17.49 0.09
C LEU A 216 -7.00 -17.67 -1.31
N LEU A 217 -7.30 -16.59 -2.00
CA LEU A 217 -7.86 -16.61 -3.35
C LEU A 217 -6.78 -16.30 -4.38
N ASP A 218 -6.95 -16.75 -5.60
CA ASP A 218 -6.17 -16.26 -6.72
C ASP A 218 -6.50 -14.78 -6.98
N PRO A 219 -5.58 -13.98 -7.55
CA PRO A 219 -5.80 -12.55 -7.72
C PRO A 219 -7.07 -12.18 -8.48
N SER A 220 -7.45 -12.96 -9.51
CA SER A 220 -8.64 -12.69 -10.33
C SER A 220 -9.94 -12.93 -9.58
N THR A 221 -9.96 -13.91 -8.69
CA THR A 221 -11.09 -14.17 -7.79
C THR A 221 -11.09 -13.16 -6.63
N ALA A 222 -9.91 -12.85 -6.07
CA ALA A 222 -9.79 -11.96 -4.93
C ALA A 222 -10.32 -10.55 -5.21
N VAL A 223 -9.98 -9.94 -6.36
CA VAL A 223 -10.49 -8.59 -6.71
C VAL A 223 -12.02 -8.55 -6.74
N LYS A 224 -12.65 -9.57 -7.31
CA LYS A 224 -14.13 -9.66 -7.39
C LYS A 224 -14.75 -9.91 -6.03
N ALA A 225 -14.21 -10.88 -5.27
CA ALA A 225 -14.72 -11.24 -3.97
C ALA A 225 -14.65 -10.07 -2.97
N LEU A 226 -13.58 -9.26 -3.01
CA LEU A 226 -13.43 -8.07 -2.19
C LEU A 226 -14.47 -7.00 -2.54
N VAL A 227 -14.66 -6.71 -3.83
CA VAL A 227 -15.67 -5.77 -4.31
C VAL A 227 -17.07 -6.26 -3.99
N ASP A 228 -17.37 -7.54 -4.24
CA ASP A 228 -18.68 -8.13 -3.97
C ASP A 228 -19.02 -8.11 -2.46
N LEU A 229 -18.05 -8.38 -1.59
CA LEU A 229 -18.24 -8.29 -0.14
C LEU A 229 -18.45 -6.85 0.33
N ALA A 230 -17.75 -5.88 -0.23
CA ALA A 230 -17.95 -4.48 0.10
C ALA A 230 -19.35 -3.99 -0.35
N ASN A 231 -19.81 -4.42 -1.51
CA ASN A 231 -21.17 -4.17 -1.99
C ASN A 231 -22.22 -4.84 -1.11
N PHE A 232 -22.02 -6.09 -0.72
CA PHE A 232 -22.91 -6.80 0.20
C PHE A 232 -23.04 -6.08 1.54
N ARG A 233 -21.98 -5.45 2.04
CA ARG A 233 -21.97 -4.63 3.25
C ARG A 233 -22.56 -3.23 3.05
N GLY A 234 -23.16 -2.97 1.92
CA GLY A 234 -23.94 -1.76 1.62
C GLY A 234 -23.35 -0.86 0.55
N GLY A 235 -22.10 -1.04 0.11
CA GLY A 235 -21.46 -0.34 -1.00
C GLY A 235 -21.75 1.17 -1.04
N PRO A 236 -21.45 1.95 0.01
CA PRO A 236 -21.86 3.36 0.10
C PRO A 236 -21.11 4.26 -0.88
N ASP A 237 -19.98 3.79 -1.38
CA ASP A 237 -19.11 4.51 -2.31
C ASP A 237 -18.68 3.66 -3.50
N ASN A 238 -17.99 4.27 -4.45
CA ASN A 238 -17.29 3.59 -5.51
C ASN A 238 -16.21 2.69 -4.91
N ILE A 239 -16.00 1.50 -5.48
CA ILE A 239 -15.08 0.50 -4.95
C ILE A 239 -14.12 0.10 -6.05
N THR A 240 -12.85 0.43 -5.89
CA THR A 240 -11.81 0.06 -6.85
C THR A 240 -10.70 -0.69 -6.17
N VAL A 241 -10.34 -1.84 -6.73
CA VAL A 241 -9.27 -2.73 -6.24
C VAL A 241 -8.36 -3.12 -7.39
N VAL A 242 -7.05 -2.95 -7.18
CA VAL A 242 -6.01 -3.44 -8.09
C VAL A 242 -5.10 -4.36 -7.31
N ILE A 243 -4.83 -5.56 -7.84
CA ILE A 243 -3.91 -6.53 -7.25
C ILE A 243 -2.77 -6.80 -8.23
N GLY A 244 -1.53 -6.68 -7.76
CA GLY A 244 -0.33 -7.07 -8.48
C GLY A 244 0.41 -8.19 -7.75
N GLU A 245 0.69 -9.32 -8.42
CA GLU A 245 1.43 -10.45 -7.87
C GLU A 245 2.81 -10.58 -8.51
N VAL A 246 3.84 -10.61 -7.69
CA VAL A 246 5.22 -10.80 -8.10
C VAL A 246 5.47 -12.26 -8.43
N GLN A 247 5.57 -12.60 -9.71
CA GLN A 247 5.68 -13.99 -10.18
C GLN A 247 7.11 -14.50 -10.32
N ARG A 248 8.10 -13.60 -10.43
CA ARG A 248 9.50 -13.97 -10.64
C ARG A 248 10.32 -13.69 -9.41
N ASP A 249 11.33 -14.53 -9.15
CA ASP A 249 12.42 -14.17 -8.26
C ASP A 249 13.29 -13.13 -8.97
N PHE A 250 13.41 -11.98 -8.36
CA PHE A 250 14.34 -10.94 -8.81
C PHE A 250 15.74 -11.17 -8.28
N GLY A 251 16.09 -12.45 -7.98
CA GLY A 251 17.29 -12.85 -7.26
C GLY A 251 17.65 -11.73 -6.31
N VAL A 252 17.38 -11.89 -5.02
CA VAL A 252 17.74 -10.86 -4.06
C VAL A 252 19.19 -10.47 -4.35
N THR A 253 19.39 -9.42 -5.15
CA THR A 253 20.50 -8.56 -4.89
C THR A 253 20.11 -7.96 -3.54
N SER A 254 20.33 -8.70 -2.47
CA SER A 254 20.75 -8.14 -1.19
C SER A 254 21.62 -7.00 -1.64
N GLY A 255 21.13 -5.75 -1.49
CA GLY A 255 21.77 -4.56 -2.01
C GLY A 255 23.24 -4.78 -1.87
N ALA A 256 23.97 -4.73 -2.96
CA ALA A 256 25.30 -5.26 -3.05
C ALA A 256 26.00 -4.96 -1.73
N ALA A 257 26.05 -5.96 -0.85
CA ALA A 257 27.21 -6.08 -0.04
C ALA A 257 28.29 -6.12 -1.11
N VAL A 258 28.82 -4.94 -1.44
CA VAL A 258 30.12 -4.83 -2.06
C VAL A 258 30.96 -5.66 -1.14
N GLY A 259 31.07 -6.95 -1.51
CA GLY A 259 31.99 -7.91 -0.91
C GLY A 259 33.39 -7.45 -1.27
N GLY A 260 33.75 -6.32 -0.72
CA GLY A 260 35.10 -6.04 -0.37
C GLY A 260 35.41 -7.00 0.73
N THR A 261 36.02 -8.15 0.39
CA THR A 261 36.80 -8.93 1.30
C THR A 261 38.00 -8.10 1.74
N SER A 262 37.74 -7.11 2.57
CA SER A 262 38.69 -6.70 3.58
C SER A 262 38.00 -7.06 4.90
N ARG A 263 38.45 -8.11 5.52
CA ARG A 263 38.44 -8.27 6.97
C ARG A 263 39.25 -7.11 7.54
N GLY A 264 38.80 -5.88 7.31
CA GLY A 264 39.14 -4.74 8.10
C GLY A 264 38.37 -4.94 9.40
N ILE A 265 39.10 -5.17 10.49
CA ILE A 265 38.68 -4.94 11.84
C ILE A 265 37.92 -3.62 11.79
N SER A 266 36.57 -3.69 11.85
CA SER A 266 35.72 -2.50 11.96
C SER A 266 35.96 -1.94 13.36
N GLY A 267 37.08 -1.28 13.46
CA GLY A 267 37.67 -0.83 14.66
C GLY A 267 37.29 0.61 14.93
N PHE A 268 37.26 0.89 16.18
CA PHE A 268 37.53 2.14 16.83
C PHE A 268 38.29 3.09 15.87
N PRO A 269 37.79 4.29 15.55
CA PRO A 269 38.40 5.16 14.58
C PRO A 269 39.89 5.35 14.95
N MET A 270 40.80 4.83 14.14
CA MET A 270 42.23 4.80 14.43
C MET A 270 42.80 6.14 14.89
N ALA A 271 42.25 7.23 14.37
CA ALA A 271 42.63 8.59 14.77
C ALA A 271 42.45 8.86 16.28
N PHE A 272 41.35 8.42 16.85
CA PHE A 272 41.06 8.64 18.29
C PHE A 272 41.92 7.72 19.18
N GLY A 273 42.22 6.51 18.71
CA GLY A 273 43.16 5.60 19.38
C GLY A 273 44.59 6.17 19.38
N LEU A 274 45.00 6.74 18.26
CA LEU A 274 46.33 7.35 18.14
C LEU A 274 46.46 8.60 19.03
N ILE A 275 45.48 9.48 19.07
CA ILE A 275 45.45 10.66 19.96
C ILE A 275 45.47 10.24 21.42
N ALA A 276 44.72 9.24 21.80
CA ALA A 276 44.75 8.73 23.18
C ALA A 276 46.08 8.13 23.57
N ALA A 277 46.74 7.37 22.68
CA ALA A 277 48.04 6.79 22.91
C ALA A 277 49.15 7.91 23.09
N ILE A 278 49.12 8.92 22.23
CA ILE A 278 50.04 10.06 22.34
C ILE A 278 49.78 10.84 23.63
N GLY A 279 48.53 11.05 24.03
CA GLY A 279 48.17 11.73 25.27
C GLY A 279 48.62 10.98 26.52
N LEU A 280 48.53 9.66 26.52
CA LEU A 280 49.03 8.78 27.63
C LEU A 280 50.55 8.81 27.72
N LEU A 281 51.26 8.73 26.59
CA LEU A 281 52.72 8.84 26.56
C LEU A 281 53.20 10.23 27.03
N ALA A 282 52.51 11.31 26.65
CA ALA A 282 52.80 12.64 27.15
C ALA A 282 52.51 12.77 28.64
N ALA A 283 51.46 12.18 29.16
CA ALA A 283 51.14 12.17 30.58
C ALA A 283 52.21 11.42 31.39
N LEU A 284 52.69 10.29 30.90
CA LEU A 284 53.76 9.50 31.53
C LEU A 284 55.09 10.29 31.56
N PHE A 285 55.46 10.93 30.45
CA PHE A 285 56.66 11.77 30.34
C PHE A 285 56.61 12.95 31.32
N LEU A 286 55.47 13.67 31.38
CA LEU A 286 55.28 14.79 32.28
C LEU A 286 55.27 14.39 33.73
N ALA A 287 54.78 13.22 34.06
CA ALA A 287 54.88 12.65 35.43
C ALA A 287 56.30 12.31 35.84
N LEU A 288 57.11 11.78 34.92
CA LEU A 288 58.56 11.52 35.17
C LEU A 288 59.36 12.80 35.38
N VAL A 289 58.96 13.92 34.73
CA VAL A 289 59.62 15.24 34.91
C VAL A 289 59.01 16.03 36.09
N GLN A 290 58.22 15.39 36.93
CA GLN A 290 57.52 15.96 38.13
C GLN A 290 56.54 17.12 37.81
N GLN A 291 56.05 17.21 36.59
CA GLN A 291 55.01 18.17 36.17
C GLN A 291 53.60 17.61 36.35
N THR A 292 53.26 17.27 37.63
CA THR A 292 52.03 16.55 37.97
C THR A 292 50.72 17.24 37.46
N PRO A 293 50.54 18.57 37.49
CA PRO A 293 49.28 19.17 36.97
C PRO A 293 49.13 19.01 35.48
N LEU A 294 50.22 19.11 34.68
CA LEU A 294 50.21 18.91 33.23
C LEU A 294 50.01 17.43 32.85
N ALA A 295 50.54 16.51 33.63
CA ALA A 295 50.36 15.06 33.46
C ALA A 295 48.88 14.69 33.61
N ILE A 296 48.16 15.28 34.60
CA ILE A 296 46.71 15.05 34.83
C ILE A 296 45.90 15.60 33.63
N LEU A 297 46.21 16.79 33.13
CA LEU A 297 45.56 17.35 31.95
C LEU A 297 45.75 16.48 30.72
N ALA A 298 46.94 15.97 30.45
CA ALA A 298 47.22 15.12 29.31
C ALA A 298 46.45 13.77 29.42
N ALA A 299 46.39 13.19 30.63
CA ALA A 299 45.61 11.98 30.88
C ALA A 299 44.09 12.18 30.70
N ALA A 300 43.54 13.34 31.14
CA ALA A 300 42.15 13.69 30.96
C ALA A 300 41.81 13.88 29.45
N ALA A 301 42.67 14.52 28.70
CA ALA A 301 42.49 14.67 27.24
C ALA A 301 42.49 13.32 26.50
N ALA A 302 43.40 12.39 26.91
CA ALA A 302 43.42 11.04 26.36
C ALA A 302 42.13 10.28 26.67
N LEU A 303 41.59 10.40 27.88
CA LEU A 303 40.31 9.76 28.27
C LEU A 303 39.16 10.32 27.49
N ILE A 304 39.10 11.64 27.29
CA ILE A 304 38.04 12.30 26.45
C ILE A 304 38.11 11.78 25.00
N ALA A 305 39.32 11.63 24.44
CA ALA A 305 39.49 11.08 23.09
C ALA A 305 38.99 9.62 22.99
N LEU A 306 39.27 8.80 24.01
CA LEU A 306 38.76 7.43 24.08
C LEU A 306 37.24 7.36 24.17
N VAL A 307 36.64 8.17 25.05
CA VAL A 307 35.17 8.22 25.22
C VAL A 307 34.49 8.72 23.96
N THR A 308 35.00 9.77 23.34
CA THR A 308 34.43 10.29 22.08
C THR A 308 34.60 9.31 20.91
N GLY A 309 35.73 8.60 20.85
CA GLY A 309 35.94 7.52 19.89
C GLY A 309 34.96 6.36 20.11
N TRP A 310 34.72 5.99 21.36
CA TRP A 310 33.76 4.95 21.74
C TRP A 310 32.31 5.35 21.42
N ILE A 311 31.91 6.60 21.75
CA ILE A 311 30.58 7.14 21.40
C ILE A 311 30.38 7.14 19.90
N LYS A 312 31.35 7.62 19.11
CA LYS A 312 31.27 7.59 17.64
C LYS A 312 31.18 6.16 17.11
N ALA A 313 31.95 5.22 17.63
CA ALA A 313 31.86 3.82 17.26
C ALA A 313 30.48 3.22 17.62
N ALA A 314 29.95 3.50 18.82
CA ALA A 314 28.66 3.02 19.27
C ALA A 314 27.50 3.62 18.44
N VAL A 315 27.59 4.91 18.09
CA VAL A 315 26.58 5.57 17.21
C VAL A 315 26.68 5.05 15.78
N SER A 316 27.87 4.76 15.27
CA SER A 316 28.04 4.17 13.93
C SER A 316 27.59 2.72 13.85
N HIS A 317 27.56 1.98 14.95
CA HIS A 317 26.98 0.64 15.02
C HIS A 317 25.45 0.62 15.04
N GLN A 318 24.78 1.74 15.31
CA GLN A 318 23.32 1.84 15.30
C GLN A 318 22.72 2.21 13.93
N SER A 319 23.54 2.41 12.92
CA SER A 319 23.06 2.56 11.55
C SER A 319 23.81 1.58 10.66
N PRO A 320 23.21 0.42 10.28
CA PRO A 320 23.55 -0.11 8.98
C PRO A 320 23.28 1.04 8.01
N ALA A 321 24.19 1.30 7.06
CA ALA A 321 23.95 2.22 5.97
C ALA A 321 22.65 1.74 5.27
N ALA A 322 21.50 2.21 5.77
CA ALA A 322 20.27 2.18 5.04
C ALA A 322 20.58 3.04 3.82
N GLU A 323 20.63 2.44 2.63
CA GLU A 323 20.35 3.18 1.41
C GLU A 323 19.28 4.19 1.78
N LYS A 324 19.46 5.46 1.38
CA LYS A 324 18.48 6.52 1.65
C LYS A 324 17.14 6.13 1.03
N GLY A 325 16.39 5.29 1.73
CA GLY A 325 15.01 4.97 1.42
C GLY A 325 14.15 6.19 1.74
N PHE A 326 13.12 6.39 0.96
CA PHE A 326 12.06 7.33 1.29
C PHE A 326 11.08 6.63 2.22
N GLY A 327 10.35 7.40 3.05
CA GLY A 327 9.20 6.87 3.74
C GLY A 327 9.13 7.07 5.23
N LYS A 328 7.98 6.74 5.78
CA LYS A 328 7.57 6.99 7.17
C LYS A 328 7.49 5.70 8.00
N ALA A 329 8.11 4.59 7.56
CA ALA A 329 8.11 3.35 8.34
C ALA A 329 8.38 3.63 9.85
N PRO A 330 7.82 2.82 10.79
CA PRO A 330 7.23 1.50 10.58
C PRO A 330 5.79 1.53 10.09
N TYR A 331 5.45 0.59 9.20
CA TYR A 331 4.10 0.42 8.65
C TYR A 331 3.19 -0.34 9.63
N ARG A 332 1.86 -0.13 9.48
CA ARG A 332 0.87 -0.96 10.18
C ARG A 332 0.90 -2.38 9.64
N LYS A 333 0.95 -3.36 10.53
CA LYS A 333 1.06 -4.78 10.20
C LYS A 333 -0.08 -5.56 10.82
N TYR A 334 -0.66 -6.43 10.02
CA TYR A 334 -1.73 -7.32 10.41
C TYR A 334 -1.33 -8.76 10.13
N THR A 335 -1.64 -9.66 11.04
CA THR A 335 -1.46 -11.10 10.80
C THR A 335 -2.75 -11.67 10.25
N CYS A 336 -2.76 -12.02 8.97
CA CYS A 336 -3.94 -12.51 8.29
C CYS A 336 -4.08 -14.01 8.49
N ARG A 337 -4.85 -14.37 9.50
CA ARG A 337 -5.28 -15.75 9.74
C ARG A 337 -6.79 -15.82 9.61
N PRO A 338 -7.31 -16.72 8.76
CA PRO A 338 -8.76 -16.92 8.65
C PRO A 338 -9.34 -17.24 10.03
N SER A 339 -10.31 -16.45 10.45
CA SER A 339 -11.00 -16.63 11.74
C SER A 339 -12.34 -17.29 11.57
N ALA A 340 -12.83 -17.94 12.61
CA ALA A 340 -14.20 -18.47 12.65
C ALA A 340 -15.25 -17.38 12.38
N GLY A 341 -15.03 -16.18 12.94
CA GLY A 341 -15.93 -15.03 12.78
C GLY A 341 -16.03 -14.61 11.32
N PHE A 342 -14.91 -14.41 10.64
CA PHE A 342 -14.91 -14.00 9.24
C PHE A 342 -15.47 -15.06 8.30
N ALA A 343 -15.09 -16.34 8.49
CA ALA A 343 -15.68 -17.42 7.71
C ALA A 343 -17.22 -17.52 7.88
N SER A 344 -17.71 -17.27 9.11
CA SER A 344 -19.17 -17.24 9.38
C SER A 344 -19.86 -16.02 8.73
N GLN A 345 -19.21 -14.87 8.67
CA GLN A 345 -19.76 -13.70 7.97
C GLN A 345 -19.84 -13.93 6.45
N LEU A 346 -18.81 -14.54 5.85
CA LEU A 346 -18.84 -14.93 4.43
C LEU A 346 -19.94 -15.97 4.16
N LYS A 347 -20.13 -16.95 5.05
CA LYS A 347 -21.25 -17.90 4.98
C LYS A 347 -22.58 -17.16 4.92
N ILE A 348 -22.83 -16.23 5.86
CA ILE A 348 -24.08 -15.47 5.91
C ILE A 348 -24.30 -14.73 4.60
N ALA A 349 -23.28 -14.03 4.10
CA ALA A 349 -23.37 -13.29 2.84
C ALA A 349 -23.73 -14.21 1.66
N VAL A 350 -23.08 -15.37 1.54
CA VAL A 350 -23.33 -16.32 0.47
C VAL A 350 -24.74 -16.94 0.59
N GLU A 351 -25.15 -17.31 1.80
CA GLU A 351 -26.47 -17.93 2.02
C GLU A 351 -27.62 -16.94 1.78
N GLU A 352 -27.48 -15.67 2.16
CA GLU A 352 -28.49 -14.63 1.89
C GLU A 352 -28.60 -14.35 0.38
N LEU A 353 -27.46 -14.15 -0.31
CA LEU A 353 -27.45 -13.91 -1.74
C LEU A 353 -27.96 -15.11 -2.54
N TYR A 354 -27.59 -16.32 -2.15
CA TYR A 354 -28.10 -17.55 -2.75
C TYR A 354 -29.60 -17.72 -2.50
N GLY A 355 -30.11 -17.42 -1.30
CA GLY A 355 -31.53 -17.43 -0.98
C GLY A 355 -32.31 -16.50 -1.91
N TRP A 356 -31.82 -15.25 -2.07
CA TRP A 356 -32.43 -14.32 -3.00
C TRP A 356 -32.41 -14.81 -4.46
N LEU A 357 -31.26 -15.36 -4.93
CA LEU A 357 -31.13 -15.90 -6.29
C LEU A 357 -32.10 -17.08 -6.52
N ARG A 358 -32.22 -18.00 -5.58
CA ARG A 358 -33.12 -19.12 -5.64
C ARG A 358 -34.61 -18.71 -5.77
N ASP A 359 -34.99 -17.66 -5.05
CA ASP A 359 -36.37 -17.19 -4.99
C ASP A 359 -36.76 -16.36 -6.23
N ASN A 360 -35.77 -15.79 -6.93
CA ASN A 360 -36.01 -14.90 -8.08
C ASN A 360 -35.54 -15.46 -9.44
N SER A 361 -34.70 -16.50 -9.46
CA SER A 361 -34.12 -17.06 -10.69
C SER A 361 -34.44 -18.54 -10.83
N LYS A 362 -34.49 -19.01 -12.09
CA LYS A 362 -34.56 -20.43 -12.46
C LYS A 362 -33.21 -20.93 -13.01
N SER A 363 -32.10 -20.30 -12.62
CA SER A 363 -30.77 -20.67 -13.09
C SER A 363 -30.50 -22.18 -12.90
N PRO A 364 -30.00 -22.88 -13.91
CA PRO A 364 -29.58 -24.27 -13.78
C PRO A 364 -28.42 -24.45 -12.79
N GLN A 365 -27.71 -23.39 -12.46
CA GLN A 365 -26.56 -23.40 -11.53
C GLN A 365 -27.01 -23.54 -10.05
N LEU A 366 -28.27 -23.26 -9.71
CA LEU A 366 -28.77 -23.29 -8.33
C LEU A 366 -28.45 -24.59 -7.60
N ARG A 367 -28.55 -25.73 -8.29
CA ARG A 367 -28.26 -27.05 -7.68
C ARG A 367 -26.76 -27.16 -7.36
N VAL A 368 -25.89 -26.79 -8.30
CA VAL A 368 -24.43 -26.85 -8.12
C VAL A 368 -23.98 -25.91 -7.00
N LEU A 369 -24.51 -24.69 -6.98
CA LEU A 369 -24.23 -23.73 -5.90
C LEU A 369 -24.66 -24.27 -4.53
N SER A 370 -25.86 -24.89 -4.43
CA SER A 370 -26.33 -25.49 -3.19
C SER A 370 -25.40 -26.61 -2.68
N GLU A 371 -24.97 -27.51 -3.55
CA GLU A 371 -24.08 -28.62 -3.19
C GLU A 371 -22.72 -28.07 -2.69
N ARG A 372 -22.19 -26.99 -3.33
CA ARG A 372 -20.93 -26.34 -2.94
C ARG A 372 -21.06 -25.55 -1.64
N ILE A 373 -22.19 -24.88 -1.40
CA ILE A 373 -22.47 -24.22 -0.11
C ILE A 373 -22.49 -25.26 1.02
N GLN A 374 -23.10 -26.41 0.80
CA GLN A 374 -23.09 -27.51 1.79
C GLN A 374 -21.67 -28.04 2.05
N ALA A 375 -20.82 -28.11 1.01
CA ALA A 375 -19.41 -28.48 1.17
C ALA A 375 -18.65 -27.47 2.02
N ALA A 376 -18.77 -26.16 1.74
CA ALA A 376 -18.16 -25.11 2.52
C ALA A 376 -18.68 -25.08 3.98
N ASN A 377 -19.97 -25.38 4.20
CA ASN A 377 -20.54 -25.52 5.55
C ASN A 377 -19.91 -26.69 6.33
N ARG A 378 -19.55 -27.78 5.67
CA ARG A 378 -18.85 -28.91 6.29
C ARG A 378 -17.43 -28.53 6.70
N GLU A 379 -16.71 -27.78 5.86
CA GLU A 379 -15.36 -27.24 6.17
C GLU A 379 -15.42 -26.34 7.40
N LEU A 380 -16.41 -25.43 7.47
CA LEU A 380 -16.61 -24.56 8.62
C LEU A 380 -16.92 -25.35 9.90
N SER A 381 -17.78 -26.38 9.80
CA SER A 381 -18.14 -27.25 10.93
C SER A 381 -16.95 -28.08 11.41
N ALA A 382 -16.06 -28.48 10.50
CA ALA A 382 -14.79 -29.13 10.79
C ALA A 382 -13.73 -28.21 11.38
N LYS A 383 -14.04 -26.92 11.54
CA LYS A 383 -13.13 -25.83 11.99
C LYS A 383 -11.93 -25.60 11.06
N ASP A 384 -12.03 -26.03 9.80
CA ASP A 384 -11.07 -25.63 8.77
C ASP A 384 -11.44 -24.25 8.21
N PHE A 385 -11.12 -23.22 9.00
CA PHE A 385 -11.47 -21.84 8.66
C PHE A 385 -10.75 -21.34 7.40
N LYS A 386 -9.59 -21.95 7.07
CA LYS A 386 -8.84 -21.62 5.87
C LYS A 386 -9.59 -22.11 4.62
N ALA A 387 -9.97 -23.38 4.59
CA ALA A 387 -10.74 -23.95 3.49
C ALA A 387 -12.11 -23.26 3.38
N ALA A 388 -12.83 -23.12 4.50
CA ALA A 388 -14.14 -22.46 4.51
C ALA A 388 -14.10 -21.04 3.97
N THR A 389 -13.11 -20.20 4.39
CA THR A 389 -12.97 -18.82 3.89
C THR A 389 -12.68 -18.81 2.38
N ALA A 390 -11.81 -19.71 1.90
CA ALA A 390 -11.53 -19.82 0.47
C ALA A 390 -12.75 -20.26 -0.34
N SER A 391 -13.50 -21.27 0.16
CA SER A 391 -14.69 -21.80 -0.49
C SER A 391 -15.82 -20.78 -0.53
N PHE A 392 -16.12 -20.11 0.60
CA PHE A 392 -17.15 -19.06 0.62
C PHE A 392 -16.72 -17.81 -0.19
N GLY A 393 -15.46 -17.43 -0.22
CA GLY A 393 -14.97 -16.33 -1.06
C GLY A 393 -15.19 -16.60 -2.56
N LYS A 394 -14.96 -17.83 -3.03
CA LYS A 394 -15.26 -18.24 -4.41
C LYS A 394 -16.76 -18.26 -4.68
N LEU A 395 -17.53 -18.84 -3.75
CA LEU A 395 -18.97 -18.91 -3.86
C LEU A 395 -19.63 -17.54 -3.91
N LEU A 396 -19.11 -16.56 -3.16
CA LEU A 396 -19.59 -15.19 -3.20
C LEU A 396 -19.51 -14.63 -4.63
N VAL A 397 -18.38 -14.80 -5.31
CA VAL A 397 -18.18 -14.35 -6.70
C VAL A 397 -19.13 -15.07 -7.65
N GLU A 398 -19.30 -16.38 -7.50
CA GLU A 398 -20.17 -17.18 -8.37
C GLU A 398 -21.65 -16.80 -8.22
N VAL A 399 -22.13 -16.67 -6.98
CA VAL A 399 -23.52 -16.25 -6.71
C VAL A 399 -23.76 -14.82 -7.24
N MET A 400 -22.81 -13.91 -7.04
CA MET A 400 -22.93 -12.55 -7.55
C MET A 400 -22.88 -12.49 -9.08
N GLN A 401 -22.12 -13.36 -9.75
CA GLN A 401 -22.14 -13.47 -11.21
C GLN A 401 -23.50 -13.91 -11.72
N GLU A 402 -24.13 -14.93 -11.11
CA GLU A 402 -25.47 -15.38 -11.46
C GLU A 402 -26.52 -14.27 -11.23
N ILE A 403 -26.41 -13.52 -10.13
CA ILE A 403 -27.31 -12.39 -9.85
C ILE A 403 -27.17 -11.30 -10.91
N ARG A 404 -25.92 -10.95 -11.32
CA ARG A 404 -25.68 -9.96 -12.38
C ARG A 404 -26.22 -10.42 -13.73
N GLN A 405 -26.05 -11.69 -14.06
CA GLN A 405 -26.59 -12.28 -15.27
C GLN A 405 -28.12 -12.24 -15.27
N TRP A 406 -28.75 -12.66 -14.17
CA TRP A 406 -30.20 -12.60 -14.03
C TRP A 406 -30.75 -11.18 -14.19
N ARG A 407 -30.14 -10.20 -13.55
CA ARG A 407 -30.55 -8.78 -13.70
C ARG A 407 -30.50 -8.31 -15.14
N LYS A 408 -29.45 -8.64 -15.85
CA LYS A 408 -29.29 -8.29 -17.27
C LYS A 408 -30.38 -8.93 -18.14
N GLU A 409 -30.69 -10.20 -17.92
CA GLU A 409 -31.76 -10.91 -18.63
C GLU A 409 -33.15 -10.32 -18.31
N ASP A 410 -33.38 -9.92 -17.05
CA ASP A 410 -34.64 -9.27 -16.63
C ASP A 410 -34.81 -7.89 -17.25
N GLU A 411 -33.76 -7.08 -17.29
CA GLU A 411 -33.75 -5.75 -17.94
C GLU A 411 -33.98 -5.87 -19.46
N GLU A 412 -33.32 -6.80 -20.14
CA GLU A 412 -33.51 -7.06 -21.58
C GLU A 412 -34.95 -7.56 -21.88
N GLY A 413 -35.50 -8.41 -21.01
CA GLY A 413 -36.88 -8.90 -21.14
C GLY A 413 -37.98 -7.86 -20.89
N GLN A 414 -37.67 -6.74 -20.21
CA GLN A 414 -38.60 -5.63 -19.97
C GLN A 414 -38.64 -4.61 -21.13
N VAL A 415 -37.65 -4.62 -22.02
CA VAL A 415 -37.56 -3.68 -23.17
C VAL A 415 -38.38 -4.17 -24.38
N ASP A 416 -38.82 -5.41 -24.42
CA ASP A 416 -39.54 -6.03 -25.52
C ASP A 416 -41.08 -5.95 -25.40
N TYR A 417 -41.62 -5.03 -24.55
CA TYR A 417 -43.08 -4.80 -24.43
C TYR A 417 -43.48 -3.34 -24.68
#